data_0cb6aac91f73f8686b26e725bc56b96b
#
_entry.id   0cb6aac91f73f8686b26e725bc56b96b
#
_cell.length_a   1.000
_cell.length_b   1.000
_cell.length_c   1.000
_cell.angle_alpha   90.00
_cell.angle_beta   90.00
_cell.angle_gamma   90.00
#
_symmetry.space_group_name_H-M   'P 1'
#
loop_
_entity.id
_entity.type
_entity.pdbx_description
1 polymer ?
#
loop_
_entity_poly.entity_id
_entity_poly.type
_entity_poly.pdbx_seq_one_letter_code
_entity_poly.pdbx_strand_id
1 'polypeptide(L)'
;MQERSSQSAQLTATDTGKATVGEVDAIALSLDPVDYAVISHALIAIAREMGTKLVRSSYSNIVREAQDASAALFDAQGNVVAQAELIPMHLGSMSEIFRACIEQCPSEALKPGDFYINNDPYGGGQHLQDVFIFSPIFVAGEIIAFAGTVAHHLDLGGGNPGLTPDAADVHAEGLIIPPSRYSYARDWNGGPLERLVAANVRVPVQTIGDFYAQFAANAIGTARIEELAARYGIPALLAAMSELMNYSERRFRAALRAIPDGVYRGEDAVDDDGLNDAKLVVKAAVTIEGERIGVDYAGSCPQVRRNLNCPWASTVSATLAAIKSALTSPDIPFNEGFKRPISVAAPRGTLVNPNYPAPVRARMLPAYRCFNAVLKALAQVVPDQVIAGGNDSTHALAISHLGTNGYRVYLEICGGGFGGGPRRDGCDAVDSPLSNCTNTPVEATDMDFEHFRVIGYGLLPDTGGPGKHRGGLGLFRRFLILKDGANFATYTDRVRLRPYGLFGGGAGSHTRIEIERAGSVIKLKSKDRVELKAGDILTLYSSGGGGFGPAREREKALIAEDVAQGYVSPAAAAKLYGWTEHQ
;
A
#
# COMPACT_ATOMS: atom_id res chain seq x y z
N MET A 1 -40.01 -23.85 37.10
CA MET A 1 -40.72 -23.50 35.84
C MET A 1 -41.31 -22.13 36.03
N GLN A 2 -40.62 -21.13 35.56
CA GLN A 2 -41.14 -19.75 35.44
C GLN A 2 -40.65 -19.25 34.07
N GLU A 3 -41.62 -18.96 33.24
CA GLU A 3 -41.45 -18.42 31.90
C GLU A 3 -40.78 -17.05 31.97
N ARG A 4 -39.67 -16.89 31.29
CA ARG A 4 -39.13 -15.57 30.93
C ARG A 4 -39.72 -15.19 29.59
N SER A 5 -40.68 -14.28 29.59
CA SER A 5 -41.22 -13.64 28.40
C SER A 5 -40.14 -12.78 27.76
N SER A 6 -39.70 -13.17 26.57
CA SER A 6 -38.92 -12.34 25.63
C SER A 6 -39.84 -11.25 25.10
N GLN A 7 -39.69 -10.02 25.52
CA GLN A 7 -40.20 -8.88 24.79
C GLN A 7 -39.22 -8.54 23.67
N SER A 8 -39.41 -9.16 22.53
CA SER A 8 -38.86 -8.68 21.26
C SER A 8 -39.67 -7.46 20.87
N ALA A 9 -39.09 -6.28 20.91
CA ALA A 9 -39.67 -5.09 20.35
C ALA A 9 -39.72 -5.28 18.80
N GLN A 10 -40.88 -5.66 18.28
CA GLN A 10 -41.20 -5.57 16.85
C GLN A 10 -41.31 -4.10 16.49
N LEU A 11 -40.24 -3.51 15.94
CA LEU A 11 -40.33 -2.26 15.20
C LEU A 11 -41.01 -2.56 13.86
N THR A 12 -42.25 -2.11 13.73
CA THR A 12 -43.04 -2.20 12.49
C THR A 12 -42.40 -1.31 11.41
N ALA A 13 -42.34 -1.81 10.20
CA ALA A 13 -41.72 -1.24 9.01
C ALA A 13 -42.43 0.02 8.44
N THR A 14 -42.69 1.03 9.26
CA THR A 14 -43.37 2.27 8.82
C THR A 14 -42.73 3.56 9.31
N ASP A 15 -41.49 3.52 9.83
CA ASP A 15 -40.81 4.75 10.21
C ASP A 15 -39.56 4.97 9.32
N THR A 16 -39.77 5.63 8.17
CA THR A 16 -38.73 6.01 7.18
C THR A 16 -38.07 7.34 7.55
N GLY A 17 -37.96 7.66 8.83
CA GLY A 17 -37.22 8.82 9.32
C GLY A 17 -35.70 8.60 9.22
N LYS A 18 -34.97 9.50 8.59
CA LYS A 18 -33.49 9.55 8.67
C LYS A 18 -33.10 9.67 10.14
N ALA A 19 -32.51 8.61 10.70
CA ALA A 19 -31.97 8.68 12.06
C ALA A 19 -30.92 9.80 12.12
N THR A 20 -31.07 10.71 13.07
CA THR A 20 -30.07 11.77 13.33
C THR A 20 -28.82 11.18 13.96
N VAL A 21 -27.66 11.85 13.85
CA VAL A 21 -26.41 11.41 14.48
C VAL A 21 -26.61 11.10 15.98
N GLY A 22 -27.41 11.89 16.69
CA GLY A 22 -27.73 11.64 18.10
C GLY A 22 -28.59 10.40 18.36
N GLU A 23 -29.45 10.01 17.42
CA GLU A 23 -30.25 8.78 17.51
C GLU A 23 -29.42 7.53 17.24
N VAL A 24 -28.47 7.60 16.29
CA VAL A 24 -27.51 6.52 16.01
C VAL A 24 -26.60 6.27 17.22
N ASP A 25 -26.11 7.33 17.88
CA ASP A 25 -25.30 7.22 19.09
C ASP A 25 -26.09 6.65 20.29
N ALA A 26 -27.38 7.01 20.42
CA ALA A 26 -28.25 6.46 21.47
C ALA A 26 -28.55 4.97 21.24
N ILE A 27 -28.71 4.54 19.98
CA ILE A 27 -28.88 3.13 19.62
C ILE A 27 -27.58 2.36 19.83
N ALA A 28 -26.40 2.95 19.54
CA ALA A 28 -25.09 2.34 19.78
C ALA A 28 -24.89 2.00 21.27
N LEU A 29 -25.35 2.88 22.17
CA LEU A 29 -25.33 2.64 23.62
C LEU A 29 -26.30 1.54 24.09
N SER A 30 -27.29 1.18 23.28
CA SER A 30 -28.30 0.16 23.57
C SER A 30 -28.09 -1.19 22.86
N LEU A 31 -27.08 -1.28 21.98
CA LEU A 31 -26.81 -2.50 21.21
C LEU A 31 -26.31 -3.61 22.14
N ASP A 32 -26.88 -4.82 22.01
CA ASP A 32 -26.40 -5.97 22.75
C ASP A 32 -24.92 -6.23 22.45
N PRO A 33 -24.05 -6.43 23.45
CA PRO A 33 -22.63 -6.64 23.25
C PRO A 33 -22.29 -7.84 22.35
N VAL A 34 -23.12 -8.88 22.34
CA VAL A 34 -22.94 -10.06 21.48
C VAL A 34 -23.25 -9.70 20.03
N ASP A 35 -24.37 -9.03 19.77
CA ASP A 35 -24.74 -8.56 18.44
C ASP A 35 -23.70 -7.58 17.89
N TYR A 36 -23.22 -6.65 18.71
CA TYR A 36 -22.12 -5.76 18.35
C TYR A 36 -20.87 -6.53 17.94
N ALA A 37 -20.43 -7.50 18.73
CA ALA A 37 -19.24 -8.29 18.41
C ALA A 37 -19.42 -9.06 17.12
N VAL A 38 -20.59 -9.68 16.90
CA VAL A 38 -20.88 -10.45 15.68
C VAL A 38 -20.90 -9.54 14.44
N ILE A 39 -21.60 -8.41 14.50
CA ILE A 39 -21.69 -7.46 13.37
C ILE A 39 -20.31 -6.87 13.06
N SER A 40 -19.54 -6.46 14.07
CA SER A 40 -18.22 -5.87 13.89
C SER A 40 -17.23 -6.82 13.23
N HIS A 41 -17.21 -8.10 13.66
CA HIS A 41 -16.38 -9.12 13.02
C HIS A 41 -16.88 -9.46 11.61
N ALA A 42 -18.19 -9.47 11.38
CA ALA A 42 -18.76 -9.68 10.05
C ALA A 42 -18.36 -8.57 9.08
N LEU A 43 -18.38 -7.29 9.48
CA LEU A 43 -17.94 -6.16 8.65
C LEU A 43 -16.48 -6.31 8.20
N ILE A 44 -15.59 -6.69 9.12
CA ILE A 44 -14.18 -6.95 8.79
C ILE A 44 -14.04 -8.17 7.85
N ALA A 45 -14.80 -9.24 8.12
CA ALA A 45 -14.78 -10.44 7.29
C ALA A 45 -15.30 -10.18 5.87
N ILE A 46 -16.34 -9.35 5.72
CA ILE A 46 -16.87 -8.93 4.41
C ILE A 46 -15.81 -8.17 3.61
N ALA A 47 -15.13 -7.20 4.20
CA ALA A 47 -14.06 -6.48 3.53
C ALA A 47 -12.95 -7.44 3.04
N ARG A 48 -12.56 -8.43 3.86
CA ARG A 48 -11.59 -9.48 3.50
C ARG A 48 -12.10 -10.40 2.39
N GLU A 49 -13.39 -10.76 2.40
CA GLU A 49 -14.03 -11.54 1.32
C GLU A 49 -13.99 -10.76 0.00
N MET A 50 -14.30 -9.45 0.02
CA MET A 50 -14.18 -8.55 -1.13
C MET A 50 -12.75 -8.55 -1.68
N GLY A 51 -11.75 -8.34 -0.84
CA GLY A 51 -10.33 -8.33 -1.24
C GLY A 51 -9.89 -9.68 -1.83
N THR A 52 -10.28 -10.79 -1.23
CA THR A 52 -10.02 -12.14 -1.74
C THR A 52 -10.67 -12.37 -3.10
N LYS A 53 -11.93 -11.93 -3.27
CA LYS A 53 -12.64 -12.02 -4.55
C LYS A 53 -11.93 -11.21 -5.63
N LEU A 54 -11.54 -9.97 -5.32
CA LEU A 54 -10.82 -9.09 -6.24
C LEU A 54 -9.56 -9.77 -6.76
N VAL A 55 -8.67 -10.17 -5.88
CA VAL A 55 -7.39 -10.83 -6.24
C VAL A 55 -7.61 -12.09 -7.07
N ARG A 56 -8.50 -12.99 -6.64
CA ARG A 56 -8.72 -14.28 -7.31
C ARG A 56 -9.43 -14.19 -8.66
N SER A 57 -10.18 -13.12 -8.93
CA SER A 57 -10.87 -12.93 -10.20
C SER A 57 -10.15 -11.98 -11.17
N SER A 58 -9.00 -11.41 -10.77
CA SER A 58 -8.21 -10.51 -11.59
C SER A 58 -7.41 -11.24 -12.68
N TYR A 59 -7.10 -10.51 -13.73
CA TYR A 59 -6.46 -11.01 -14.95
C TYR A 59 -4.98 -10.67 -15.02
N SER A 60 -4.58 -9.48 -14.52
CA SER A 60 -3.19 -9.07 -14.55
C SER A 60 -2.36 -9.77 -13.45
N ASN A 61 -1.08 -9.99 -13.73
CA ASN A 61 -0.14 -10.55 -12.76
C ASN A 61 0.07 -9.63 -11.54
N ILE A 62 0.00 -8.32 -11.73
CA ILE A 62 0.21 -7.38 -10.62
C ILE A 62 -0.93 -7.45 -9.58
N VAL A 63 -2.17 -7.71 -10.01
CA VAL A 63 -3.29 -7.89 -9.06
C VAL A 63 -3.41 -9.34 -8.63
N ARG A 64 -3.36 -10.30 -9.57
CA ARG A 64 -3.58 -11.73 -9.29
C ARG A 64 -2.45 -12.35 -8.46
N GLU A 65 -1.19 -12.06 -8.80
CA GLU A 65 -0.02 -12.67 -8.18
C GLU A 65 0.61 -11.77 -7.11
N ALA A 66 0.88 -10.50 -7.44
CA ALA A 66 1.47 -9.57 -6.47
C ALA A 66 0.45 -9.00 -5.47
N GLN A 67 -0.85 -9.18 -5.71
CA GLN A 67 -1.96 -8.75 -4.85
C GLN A 67 -2.04 -7.24 -4.65
N ASP A 68 -1.63 -6.46 -5.67
CA ASP A 68 -1.65 -4.99 -5.60
C ASP A 68 -3.09 -4.46 -5.75
N ALA A 69 -3.86 -4.62 -4.70
CA ALA A 69 -5.27 -4.24 -4.61
C ALA A 69 -5.69 -4.04 -3.15
N SER A 70 -6.86 -3.44 -2.93
CA SER A 70 -7.49 -3.36 -1.61
C SER A 70 -9.00 -3.23 -1.72
N ALA A 71 -9.72 -3.51 -0.63
CA ALA A 71 -11.16 -3.36 -0.54
C ALA A 71 -11.57 -2.80 0.83
N ALA A 72 -12.66 -2.04 0.87
CA ALA A 72 -13.18 -1.48 2.11
C ALA A 72 -14.70 -1.30 2.07
N LEU A 73 -15.29 -1.23 3.25
CA LEU A 73 -16.67 -0.82 3.48
C LEU A 73 -16.67 0.59 4.09
N PHE A 74 -17.63 1.39 3.65
CA PHE A 74 -17.82 2.77 4.10
C PHE A 74 -19.23 2.96 4.62
N ASP A 75 -19.40 3.87 5.58
CA ASP A 75 -20.73 4.37 5.92
C ASP A 75 -21.28 5.29 4.82
N ALA A 76 -22.52 5.74 4.96
CA ALA A 76 -23.16 6.62 4.00
C ALA A 76 -22.50 8.02 3.89
N GLN A 77 -21.66 8.40 4.84
CA GLN A 77 -20.91 9.67 4.89
C GLN A 77 -19.52 9.53 4.26
N GLY A 78 -19.11 8.35 3.83
CA GLY A 78 -17.81 8.09 3.22
C GLY A 78 -16.68 7.82 4.22
N ASN A 79 -17.00 7.52 5.47
CA ASN A 79 -16.03 7.09 6.46
C ASN A 79 -15.71 5.60 6.30
N VAL A 80 -14.44 5.26 6.31
CA VAL A 80 -14.03 3.84 6.29
C VAL A 80 -14.42 3.16 7.59
N VAL A 81 -15.25 2.11 7.49
CA VAL A 81 -15.69 1.28 8.61
C VAL A 81 -14.80 0.07 8.80
N ALA A 82 -14.55 -0.68 7.71
CA ALA A 82 -13.73 -1.89 7.71
C ALA A 82 -12.95 -2.03 6.41
N GLN A 83 -11.79 -2.69 6.44
CA GLN A 83 -10.89 -2.84 5.31
C GLN A 83 -10.36 -4.27 5.20
N ALA A 84 -10.08 -4.70 3.96
CA ALA A 84 -9.18 -5.82 3.69
C ALA A 84 -7.75 -5.31 3.80
N GLU A 85 -6.99 -5.88 4.69
CA GLU A 85 -5.61 -5.45 5.00
C GLU A 85 -4.62 -6.01 3.96
N LEU A 86 -4.70 -5.52 2.71
CA LEU A 86 -3.81 -5.90 1.62
C LEU A 86 -2.67 -4.88 1.47
N ILE A 87 -2.91 -3.76 0.79
CA ILE A 87 -1.89 -2.74 0.53
C ILE A 87 -2.06 -1.55 1.49
N PRO A 88 -1.16 -1.36 2.47
CA PRO A 88 -1.28 -0.26 3.44
C PRO A 88 -1.32 1.13 2.82
N MET A 89 -0.63 1.34 1.69
CA MET A 89 -0.66 2.60 0.95
C MET A 89 -2.07 2.95 0.47
N HIS A 90 -2.87 1.99 0.03
CA HIS A 90 -4.24 2.23 -0.41
C HIS A 90 -5.15 2.59 0.77
N LEU A 91 -5.00 1.85 1.88
CA LEU A 91 -5.94 1.88 3.01
C LEU A 91 -6.06 3.26 3.67
N GLY A 92 -4.93 3.99 3.79
CA GLY A 92 -4.92 5.32 4.41
C GLY A 92 -5.63 6.39 3.59
N SER A 93 -5.72 6.23 2.26
CA SER A 93 -6.21 7.23 1.34
C SER A 93 -7.67 7.03 0.88
N MET A 94 -8.25 5.83 1.06
CA MET A 94 -9.56 5.49 0.48
C MET A 94 -10.67 6.46 0.86
N SER A 95 -10.73 6.96 2.10
CA SER A 95 -11.74 7.93 2.51
C SER A 95 -11.54 9.31 1.86
N GLU A 96 -10.30 9.76 1.67
CA GLU A 96 -10.02 11.04 1.00
C GLU A 96 -10.47 11.02 -0.47
N ILE A 97 -10.17 9.93 -1.16
CA ILE A 97 -10.55 9.71 -2.56
C ILE A 97 -12.07 9.61 -2.71
N PHE A 98 -12.72 8.93 -1.77
CA PHE A 98 -14.17 8.81 -1.78
C PHE A 98 -14.87 10.14 -1.50
N ARG A 99 -14.38 10.94 -0.55
CA ARG A 99 -14.91 12.29 -0.28
C ARG A 99 -14.82 13.19 -1.52
N ALA A 100 -13.70 13.15 -2.26
CA ALA A 100 -13.58 13.89 -3.51
C ALA A 100 -14.67 13.49 -4.55
N CYS A 101 -15.06 12.20 -4.59
CA CYS A 101 -16.15 11.75 -5.43
C CYS A 101 -17.51 12.31 -4.97
N ILE A 102 -17.80 12.27 -3.67
CA ILE A 102 -19.05 12.81 -3.10
C ILE A 102 -19.14 14.33 -3.27
N GLU A 103 -18.04 15.06 -3.07
CA GLU A 103 -17.98 16.51 -3.25
C GLU A 103 -18.26 16.92 -4.70
N GLN A 104 -17.69 16.20 -5.66
CA GLN A 104 -17.91 16.45 -7.08
C GLN A 104 -19.28 15.99 -7.58
N CYS A 105 -19.79 14.87 -7.06
CA CYS A 105 -21.03 14.24 -7.47
C CYS A 105 -21.81 13.82 -6.22
N PRO A 106 -22.72 14.67 -5.69
CA PRO A 106 -23.46 14.38 -4.46
C PRO A 106 -24.18 13.03 -4.47
N SER A 107 -24.15 12.31 -3.34
CA SER A 107 -24.66 10.94 -3.20
C SER A 107 -26.18 10.82 -3.37
N GLU A 108 -26.91 11.91 -3.10
CA GLU A 108 -28.38 11.99 -3.26
C GLU A 108 -28.82 11.78 -4.72
N ALA A 109 -27.91 11.97 -5.67
CA ALA A 109 -28.21 11.78 -7.09
C ALA A 109 -27.93 10.34 -7.58
N LEU A 110 -27.39 9.45 -6.73
CA LEU A 110 -27.10 8.06 -7.08
C LEU A 110 -28.37 7.23 -7.19
N LYS A 111 -28.32 6.24 -8.08
CA LYS A 111 -29.35 5.23 -8.27
C LYS A 111 -28.74 3.83 -8.12
N PRO A 112 -29.54 2.80 -7.85
CA PRO A 112 -29.06 1.42 -7.89
C PRO A 112 -28.36 1.12 -9.24
N GLY A 113 -27.15 0.56 -9.17
CA GLY A 113 -26.29 0.29 -10.33
C GLY A 113 -25.39 1.46 -10.78
N ASP A 114 -25.47 2.62 -10.14
CA ASP A 114 -24.46 3.67 -10.30
C ASP A 114 -23.21 3.34 -9.50
N PHE A 115 -22.09 3.97 -9.90
CA PHE A 115 -20.82 3.86 -9.16
C PHE A 115 -20.01 5.14 -9.31
N TYR A 116 -19.16 5.40 -8.34
CA TYR A 116 -18.09 6.38 -8.45
C TYR A 116 -16.80 5.74 -8.94
N ILE A 117 -16.02 6.49 -9.70
CA ILE A 117 -14.68 6.11 -10.15
C ILE A 117 -13.75 7.32 -10.07
N ASN A 118 -12.49 7.07 -9.65
CA ASN A 118 -11.47 8.10 -9.57
C ASN A 118 -10.06 7.47 -9.60
N ASN A 119 -9.14 8.07 -10.36
CA ASN A 119 -7.70 7.78 -10.27
C ASN A 119 -6.84 9.06 -10.29
N ASP A 120 -7.47 10.25 -10.31
CA ASP A 120 -6.76 11.52 -10.43
C ASP A 120 -5.97 11.84 -9.14
N PRO A 121 -4.63 11.94 -9.19
CA PRO A 121 -3.80 12.26 -8.02
C PRO A 121 -4.09 13.64 -7.43
N TYR A 122 -4.57 14.57 -8.24
CA TYR A 122 -4.93 15.93 -7.84
C TYR A 122 -6.41 16.10 -7.51
N GLY A 123 -7.21 15.08 -7.83
CA GLY A 123 -8.61 14.90 -7.43
C GLY A 123 -8.76 13.94 -6.23
N GLY A 124 -7.77 13.86 -5.35
CA GLY A 124 -7.78 13.01 -4.14
C GLY A 124 -7.17 11.61 -4.33
N GLY A 125 -6.79 11.23 -5.56
CA GLY A 125 -6.16 9.94 -5.88
C GLY A 125 -4.68 9.86 -5.48
N GLN A 126 -4.07 8.72 -5.79
CA GLN A 126 -2.66 8.47 -5.46
C GLN A 126 -1.75 8.55 -6.68
N HIS A 127 -1.89 7.68 -7.66
CA HIS A 127 -1.33 7.74 -9.00
C HIS A 127 -2.32 7.11 -9.98
N LEU A 128 -2.13 7.33 -11.26
CA LEU A 128 -3.15 6.97 -12.26
C LEU A 128 -3.47 5.48 -12.31
N GLN A 129 -2.49 4.62 -11.99
CA GLN A 129 -2.67 3.17 -12.06
C GLN A 129 -3.59 2.62 -10.96
N ASP A 130 -3.72 3.32 -9.84
CA ASP A 130 -4.65 2.95 -8.77
C ASP A 130 -6.03 3.51 -9.11
N VAL A 131 -6.89 2.67 -9.66
CA VAL A 131 -8.29 3.05 -9.94
C VAL A 131 -9.18 2.64 -8.78
N PHE A 132 -9.89 3.62 -8.24
CA PHE A 132 -10.84 3.43 -7.15
C PHE A 132 -12.25 3.38 -7.69
N ILE A 133 -13.04 2.38 -7.26
CA ILE A 133 -14.46 2.21 -7.61
C ILE A 133 -15.25 2.07 -6.33
N PHE A 134 -16.32 2.89 -6.18
CA PHE A 134 -17.22 2.84 -5.03
C PHE A 134 -18.65 2.59 -5.52
N SER A 135 -19.29 1.57 -4.99
CA SER A 135 -20.64 1.16 -5.30
C SER A 135 -21.57 1.44 -4.13
N PRO A 136 -22.67 2.19 -4.29
CA PRO A 136 -23.64 2.44 -3.22
C PRO A 136 -24.41 1.17 -2.88
N ILE A 137 -24.70 0.99 -1.60
CA ILE A 137 -25.49 -0.12 -1.06
C ILE A 137 -26.83 0.42 -0.62
N PHE A 138 -27.88 0.03 -1.36
CA PHE A 138 -29.26 0.46 -1.10
C PHE A 138 -30.02 -0.59 -0.31
N VAL A 139 -30.67 -0.18 0.77
CA VAL A 139 -31.63 -1.02 1.49
C VAL A 139 -32.91 -0.20 1.68
N ALA A 140 -34.05 -0.75 1.34
CA ALA A 140 -35.34 -0.07 1.39
C ALA A 140 -35.40 1.28 0.60
N GLY A 141 -34.55 1.43 -0.43
CA GLY A 141 -34.49 2.65 -1.25
C GLY A 141 -33.52 3.73 -0.74
N GLU A 142 -32.91 3.54 0.42
CA GLU A 142 -31.95 4.46 1.02
C GLU A 142 -30.52 3.92 0.92
N ILE A 143 -29.53 4.80 0.73
CA ILE A 143 -28.11 4.44 0.78
C ILE A 143 -27.69 4.31 2.23
N ILE A 144 -27.30 3.10 2.66
CA ILE A 144 -26.86 2.82 4.02
C ILE A 144 -25.34 2.68 4.16
N ALA A 145 -24.66 2.34 3.07
CA ALA A 145 -23.22 2.09 3.03
C ALA A 145 -22.69 2.16 1.60
N PHE A 146 -21.35 2.02 1.46
CA PHE A 146 -20.71 1.81 0.17
C PHE A 146 -19.70 0.66 0.26
N ALA A 147 -19.57 -0.09 -0.83
CA ALA A 147 -18.49 -1.02 -1.07
C ALA A 147 -17.46 -0.35 -1.98
N GLY A 148 -16.19 -0.34 -1.59
CA GLY A 148 -15.13 0.29 -2.36
C GLY A 148 -13.97 -0.66 -2.61
N THR A 149 -13.41 -0.60 -3.82
CA THR A 149 -12.21 -1.34 -4.22
C THR A 149 -11.20 -0.42 -4.88
N VAL A 150 -9.93 -0.77 -4.77
CA VAL A 150 -8.84 -0.22 -5.57
C VAL A 150 -8.01 -1.37 -6.13
N ALA A 151 -7.54 -1.22 -7.36
CA ALA A 151 -6.59 -2.11 -8.00
C ALA A 151 -5.55 -1.31 -8.78
N HIS A 152 -4.30 -1.74 -8.70
CA HIS A 152 -3.23 -1.23 -9.55
C HIS A 152 -3.34 -1.83 -10.94
N HIS A 153 -3.86 -1.06 -11.90
CA HIS A 153 -3.99 -1.53 -13.28
C HIS A 153 -2.63 -1.58 -13.99
N LEU A 154 -2.38 -2.69 -14.67
CA LEU A 154 -1.11 -2.99 -15.34
C LEU A 154 -0.71 -1.93 -16.36
N ASP A 155 -1.68 -1.42 -17.13
CA ASP A 155 -1.48 -0.37 -18.12
C ASP A 155 -2.74 0.51 -18.22
N LEU A 156 -2.54 1.81 -18.09
CA LEU A 156 -3.55 2.84 -18.33
C LEU A 156 -3.08 3.85 -19.39
N GLY A 157 -2.26 3.39 -20.35
CA GLY A 157 -1.71 4.25 -21.38
C GLY A 157 -0.45 4.99 -20.93
N GLY A 158 -0.30 6.23 -21.40
CA GLY A 158 0.91 7.03 -21.14
C GLY A 158 2.07 6.76 -22.10
N GLY A 159 3.23 7.34 -21.79
CA GLY A 159 4.38 7.38 -22.70
C GLY A 159 5.03 6.03 -22.97
N ASN A 160 5.05 5.11 -22.01
CA ASN A 160 5.69 3.80 -22.14
C ASN A 160 4.83 2.69 -21.55
N PRO A 161 4.92 1.45 -22.09
CA PRO A 161 4.26 0.30 -21.49
C PRO A 161 4.91 -0.06 -20.15
N GLY A 162 4.09 -0.29 -19.14
CA GLY A 162 4.52 -0.62 -17.79
C GLY A 162 4.97 0.60 -17.00
N LEU A 163 6.19 1.09 -17.13
CA LEU A 163 6.76 2.19 -16.35
C LEU A 163 7.27 3.34 -17.24
N THR A 164 7.16 4.58 -16.76
CA THR A 164 7.56 5.81 -17.46
C THR A 164 8.52 6.63 -16.61
N PRO A 165 9.81 6.23 -16.45
CA PRO A 165 10.76 6.91 -15.57
C PRO A 165 11.09 8.34 -15.99
N ASP A 166 10.81 8.71 -17.22
CA ASP A 166 11.09 9.99 -17.83
C ASP A 166 9.87 10.93 -17.96
N ALA A 167 8.72 10.58 -17.37
CA ALA A 167 7.56 11.44 -17.36
C ALA A 167 7.88 12.82 -16.75
N ALA A 168 7.51 13.90 -17.48
CA ALA A 168 7.72 15.28 -17.08
C ALA A 168 6.49 15.91 -16.40
N ASP A 169 5.33 15.33 -16.62
CA ASP A 169 4.05 15.72 -16.02
C ASP A 169 3.13 14.51 -15.87
N VAL A 170 2.02 14.67 -15.15
CA VAL A 170 1.05 13.61 -14.87
C VAL A 170 0.35 13.09 -16.14
N HIS A 171 0.22 13.89 -17.19
CA HIS A 171 -0.44 13.49 -18.44
C HIS A 171 0.38 12.45 -19.22
N ALA A 172 1.73 12.47 -19.06
CA ALA A 172 2.60 11.47 -19.64
C ALA A 172 2.49 10.10 -18.94
N GLU A 173 1.83 10.02 -17.79
CA GLU A 173 1.73 8.80 -16.96
C GLU A 173 0.53 7.92 -17.30
N GLY A 174 -0.48 8.43 -18.01
CA GLY A 174 -1.63 7.64 -18.44
C GLY A 174 -2.97 8.39 -18.49
N LEU A 175 -4.04 7.60 -18.59
CA LEU A 175 -5.42 8.09 -18.61
C LEU A 175 -5.84 8.61 -17.24
N ILE A 176 -6.25 9.86 -17.18
CA ILE A 176 -6.81 10.48 -15.98
C ILE A 176 -8.33 10.31 -15.99
N ILE A 177 -8.87 9.70 -14.94
CA ILE A 177 -10.30 9.57 -14.68
C ILE A 177 -10.59 10.41 -13.43
N PRO A 178 -11.08 11.64 -13.56
CA PRO A 178 -11.38 12.49 -12.41
C PRO A 178 -12.53 11.93 -11.58
N PRO A 179 -12.75 12.41 -10.34
CA PRO A 179 -13.89 12.04 -9.54
C PRO A 179 -15.19 12.14 -10.34
N SER A 180 -15.83 11.02 -10.64
CA SER A 180 -16.97 10.95 -11.57
C SER A 180 -17.95 9.87 -11.16
N ARG A 181 -19.21 10.07 -11.59
CA ARG A 181 -20.30 9.10 -11.42
C ARG A 181 -20.73 8.53 -12.77
N TYR A 182 -20.88 7.22 -12.83
CA TYR A 182 -21.37 6.48 -14.00
C TYR A 182 -22.39 5.42 -13.59
N SER A 183 -23.11 4.87 -14.57
CA SER A 183 -23.99 3.71 -14.40
C SER A 183 -23.32 2.47 -15.00
N TYR A 184 -23.29 1.38 -14.22
CA TYR A 184 -22.68 0.13 -14.67
C TYR A 184 -23.31 -0.40 -15.96
N ALA A 185 -24.64 -0.45 -16.03
CA ALA A 185 -25.35 -1.00 -17.20
C ALA A 185 -25.26 -0.12 -18.45
N ARG A 186 -25.26 1.22 -18.26
CA ARG A 186 -25.27 2.15 -19.39
C ARG A 186 -23.86 2.50 -19.87
N ASP A 187 -22.95 2.77 -18.93
CA ASP A 187 -21.68 3.42 -19.26
C ASP A 187 -20.52 2.43 -19.25
N TRP A 188 -20.60 1.36 -18.46
CA TRP A 188 -19.54 0.35 -18.34
C TRP A 188 -19.86 -0.90 -19.18
N ASN A 189 -20.64 -1.80 -18.77
CA ASN A 189 -20.91 -3.13 -19.35
C ASN A 189 -21.17 -3.11 -20.88
N GLY A 190 -20.10 -3.06 -21.67
CA GLY A 190 -20.12 -2.79 -23.11
C GLY A 190 -20.38 -1.32 -23.47
N GLY A 191 -20.41 -0.42 -22.48
CA GLY A 191 -20.75 0.98 -22.60
C GLY A 191 -19.60 1.87 -23.09
N PRO A 192 -19.85 3.19 -23.21
CA PRO A 192 -18.87 4.14 -23.76
C PRO A 192 -17.62 4.29 -22.89
N LEU A 193 -17.73 4.21 -21.56
CA LEU A 193 -16.57 4.33 -20.66
C LEU A 193 -15.63 3.12 -20.79
N GLU A 194 -16.17 1.90 -20.83
CA GLU A 194 -15.37 0.69 -21.06
C GLU A 194 -14.61 0.77 -22.38
N ARG A 195 -15.30 1.17 -23.47
CA ARG A 195 -14.66 1.34 -24.79
C ARG A 195 -13.59 2.43 -24.78
N LEU A 196 -13.81 3.53 -24.05
CA LEU A 196 -12.82 4.59 -23.90
C LEU A 196 -11.56 4.06 -23.21
N VAL A 197 -11.72 3.35 -22.09
CA VAL A 197 -10.58 2.75 -21.37
C VAL A 197 -9.87 1.73 -22.27
N ALA A 198 -10.61 0.81 -22.88
CA ALA A 198 -10.04 -0.24 -23.75
C ALA A 198 -9.22 0.34 -24.93
N ALA A 199 -9.64 1.47 -25.49
CA ALA A 199 -8.96 2.14 -26.59
C ALA A 199 -7.66 2.86 -26.18
N ASN A 200 -7.49 3.16 -24.87
CA ASN A 200 -6.35 3.92 -24.36
C ASN A 200 -5.28 3.04 -23.69
N VAL A 201 -5.50 1.72 -23.60
CA VAL A 201 -4.58 0.79 -22.92
C VAL A 201 -3.97 -0.20 -23.92
N ARG A 202 -2.76 -0.68 -23.62
CA ARG A 202 -2.01 -1.61 -24.51
C ARG A 202 -2.38 -3.07 -24.29
N VAL A 203 -2.95 -3.39 -23.11
CA VAL A 203 -3.33 -4.75 -22.70
C VAL A 203 -4.81 -4.78 -22.24
N PRO A 204 -5.75 -4.51 -23.16
CA PRO A 204 -7.15 -4.29 -22.80
C PRO A 204 -7.81 -5.50 -22.12
N VAL A 205 -7.42 -6.73 -22.46
CA VAL A 205 -7.98 -7.94 -21.84
C VAL A 205 -7.70 -7.98 -20.34
N GLN A 206 -6.44 -7.72 -19.95
CA GLN A 206 -6.05 -7.70 -18.55
C GLN A 206 -6.66 -6.51 -17.82
N THR A 207 -6.53 -5.31 -18.39
CA THR A 207 -7.04 -4.08 -17.76
C THR A 207 -8.55 -4.13 -17.55
N ILE A 208 -9.34 -4.46 -18.57
CA ILE A 208 -10.81 -4.56 -18.45
C ILE A 208 -11.21 -5.71 -17.53
N GLY A 209 -10.49 -6.85 -17.58
CA GLY A 209 -10.71 -7.97 -16.68
C GLY A 209 -10.54 -7.58 -15.19
N ASP A 210 -9.54 -6.77 -14.87
CA ASP A 210 -9.31 -6.28 -13.50
C ASP A 210 -10.41 -5.29 -13.05
N PHE A 211 -10.93 -4.45 -13.95
CA PHE A 211 -12.12 -3.64 -13.65
C PHE A 211 -13.34 -4.50 -13.32
N TYR A 212 -13.60 -5.56 -14.10
CA TYR A 212 -14.70 -6.49 -13.79
C TYR A 212 -14.49 -7.20 -12.45
N ALA A 213 -13.25 -7.51 -12.08
CA ALA A 213 -12.93 -8.08 -10.78
C ALA A 213 -13.24 -7.09 -9.63
N GLN A 214 -12.99 -5.79 -9.81
CA GLN A 214 -13.37 -4.74 -8.84
C GLN A 214 -14.89 -4.66 -8.66
N PHE A 215 -15.66 -4.64 -9.75
CA PHE A 215 -17.13 -4.65 -9.67
C PHE A 215 -17.68 -5.92 -9.00
N ALA A 216 -17.10 -7.08 -9.32
CA ALA A 216 -17.51 -8.34 -8.71
C ALA A 216 -17.20 -8.37 -7.19
N ALA A 217 -16.11 -7.78 -6.75
CA ALA A 217 -15.79 -7.65 -5.33
C ALA A 217 -16.75 -6.69 -4.61
N ASN A 218 -17.08 -5.55 -5.23
CA ASN A 218 -18.06 -4.60 -4.68
C ASN A 218 -19.46 -5.26 -4.57
N ALA A 219 -19.86 -6.07 -5.55
CA ALA A 219 -21.13 -6.81 -5.50
C ALA A 219 -21.19 -7.80 -4.32
N ILE A 220 -20.07 -8.45 -3.95
CA ILE A 220 -20.00 -9.26 -2.72
C ILE A 220 -20.25 -8.40 -1.49
N GLY A 221 -19.56 -7.25 -1.37
CA GLY A 221 -19.77 -6.32 -0.26
C GLY A 221 -21.23 -5.89 -0.14
N THR A 222 -21.86 -5.54 -1.28
CA THR A 222 -23.27 -5.15 -1.32
C THR A 222 -24.17 -6.27 -0.80
N ALA A 223 -24.08 -7.47 -1.36
CA ALA A 223 -24.92 -8.60 -0.95
C ALA A 223 -24.78 -8.94 0.55
N ARG A 224 -23.54 -8.93 1.07
CA ARG A 224 -23.28 -9.24 2.49
C ARG A 224 -23.81 -8.18 3.45
N ILE A 225 -23.75 -6.89 3.08
CA ILE A 225 -24.33 -5.81 3.88
C ILE A 225 -25.86 -5.87 3.86
N GLU A 226 -26.47 -6.18 2.71
CA GLU A 226 -27.92 -6.44 2.61
C GLU A 226 -28.36 -7.60 3.51
N GLU A 227 -27.59 -8.71 3.56
CA GLU A 227 -27.83 -9.85 4.44
C GLU A 227 -27.75 -9.44 5.93
N LEU A 228 -26.77 -8.64 6.32
CA LEU A 228 -26.66 -8.12 7.70
C LEU A 228 -27.82 -7.20 8.04
N ALA A 229 -28.20 -6.30 7.13
CA ALA A 229 -29.34 -5.40 7.32
C ALA A 229 -30.67 -6.17 7.48
N ALA A 230 -30.86 -7.23 6.69
CA ALA A 230 -32.05 -8.08 6.78
C ALA A 230 -32.09 -8.87 8.10
N ARG A 231 -30.94 -9.29 8.63
CA ARG A 231 -30.84 -10.10 9.85
C ARG A 231 -30.96 -9.27 11.14
N TYR A 232 -30.30 -8.11 11.22
CA TYR A 232 -30.18 -7.32 12.45
C TYR A 232 -30.99 -6.01 12.41
N GLY A 233 -31.48 -5.63 11.22
CA GLY A 233 -32.12 -4.33 10.97
C GLY A 233 -31.10 -3.23 10.69
N ILE A 234 -31.52 -2.24 9.90
CA ILE A 234 -30.69 -1.09 9.52
C ILE A 234 -30.16 -0.32 10.74
N PRO A 235 -31.00 0.03 11.76
CA PRO A 235 -30.52 0.80 12.89
C PRO A 235 -29.38 0.12 13.66
N ALA A 236 -29.48 -1.19 13.92
CA ALA A 236 -28.45 -1.94 14.62
C ALA A 236 -27.15 -2.02 13.80
N LEU A 237 -27.23 -2.20 12.49
CA LEU A 237 -26.08 -2.22 11.59
C LEU A 237 -25.35 -0.87 11.56
N LEU A 238 -26.07 0.24 11.42
CA LEU A 238 -25.49 1.59 11.43
C LEU A 238 -24.88 1.94 12.79
N ALA A 239 -25.54 1.56 13.89
CA ALA A 239 -25.00 1.72 15.23
C ALA A 239 -23.70 0.92 15.45
N ALA A 240 -23.64 -0.31 14.94
CA ALA A 240 -22.42 -1.13 15.01
C ALA A 240 -21.27 -0.54 14.18
N MET A 241 -21.54 0.01 13.00
CA MET A 241 -20.54 0.70 12.16
C MET A 241 -19.96 1.92 12.91
N SER A 242 -20.82 2.76 13.49
CA SER A 242 -20.41 3.93 14.28
C SER A 242 -19.59 3.50 15.51
N GLU A 243 -20.05 2.51 16.26
CA GLU A 243 -19.36 2.05 17.47
C GLU A 243 -18.02 1.37 17.17
N LEU A 244 -17.88 0.69 16.04
CA LEU A 244 -16.60 0.13 15.60
C LEU A 244 -15.54 1.22 15.37
N MET A 245 -15.93 2.33 14.76
CA MET A 245 -15.05 3.50 14.60
C MET A 245 -14.75 4.16 15.96
N ASN A 246 -15.75 4.36 16.80
CA ASN A 246 -15.58 4.93 18.13
C ASN A 246 -14.67 4.06 19.02
N TYR A 247 -14.79 2.72 18.92
CA TYR A 247 -13.89 1.78 19.59
C TYR A 247 -12.43 1.98 19.18
N SER A 248 -12.16 2.07 17.87
CA SER A 248 -10.81 2.29 17.34
C SER A 248 -10.23 3.63 17.83
N GLU A 249 -11.03 4.69 17.83
CA GLU A 249 -10.64 6.00 18.34
C GLU A 249 -10.29 5.96 19.85
N ARG A 250 -11.18 5.39 20.69
CA ARG A 250 -10.92 5.29 22.13
C ARG A 250 -9.65 4.50 22.46
N ARG A 251 -9.44 3.39 21.75
CA ARG A 251 -8.25 2.55 21.92
C ARG A 251 -6.98 3.30 21.54
N PHE A 252 -7.00 4.02 20.42
CA PHE A 252 -5.84 4.78 19.97
C PHE A 252 -5.55 5.99 20.85
N ARG A 253 -6.58 6.74 21.28
CA ARG A 253 -6.40 7.84 22.27
C ARG A 253 -5.80 7.32 23.58
N ALA A 254 -6.23 6.16 24.04
CA ALA A 254 -5.65 5.54 25.23
C ALA A 254 -4.16 5.17 25.04
N ALA A 255 -3.75 4.73 23.85
CA ALA A 255 -2.35 4.48 23.53
C ALA A 255 -1.53 5.78 23.50
N LEU A 256 -2.07 6.87 22.95
CA LEU A 256 -1.39 8.17 22.91
C LEU A 256 -1.13 8.75 24.31
N ARG A 257 -2.08 8.61 25.24
CA ARG A 257 -1.92 9.08 26.64
C ARG A 257 -0.71 8.47 27.37
N ALA A 258 -0.25 7.31 26.93
CA ALA A 258 0.91 6.64 27.52
C ALA A 258 2.26 7.17 27.01
N ILE A 259 2.24 8.05 26.00
CA ILE A 259 3.43 8.59 25.35
C ILE A 259 3.66 10.01 25.86
N PRO A 260 4.90 10.39 26.24
CA PRO A 260 5.20 11.76 26.66
C PRO A 260 4.87 12.79 25.60
N ASP A 261 4.29 13.91 26.04
CA ASP A 261 4.06 15.07 25.17
C ASP A 261 5.40 15.64 24.69
N GLY A 262 5.40 16.15 23.45
CA GLY A 262 6.60 16.74 22.87
C GLY A 262 6.62 16.80 21.35
N VAL A 263 7.71 17.35 20.82
CA VAL A 263 7.98 17.44 19.38
C VAL A 263 9.21 16.62 19.04
N TYR A 264 9.01 15.53 18.31
CA TYR A 264 10.04 14.57 17.91
C TYR A 264 10.33 14.73 16.41
N ARG A 265 11.60 14.78 16.03
CA ARG A 265 12.00 15.06 14.64
C ARG A 265 12.74 13.87 14.03
N GLY A 266 12.40 13.59 12.76
CA GLY A 266 13.07 12.57 11.97
C GLY A 266 13.20 13.00 10.52
N GLU A 267 14.16 12.41 9.82
CA GLU A 267 14.33 12.63 8.38
C GLU A 267 14.82 11.36 7.69
N ASP A 268 14.47 11.22 6.41
CA ASP A 268 15.03 10.20 5.51
C ASP A 268 15.13 10.79 4.11
N ALA A 269 15.77 10.10 3.16
CA ALA A 269 15.96 10.62 1.83
C ALA A 269 15.86 9.54 0.75
N VAL A 270 15.35 9.92 -0.42
CA VAL A 270 15.49 9.20 -1.68
C VAL A 270 16.87 9.50 -2.27
N ASP A 271 17.49 8.54 -2.93
CA ASP A 271 18.86 8.62 -3.46
C ASP A 271 19.06 9.81 -4.41
N ASP A 272 18.13 10.00 -5.35
CA ASP A 272 18.20 10.98 -6.44
C ASP A 272 16.85 11.06 -7.20
N ASP A 273 16.73 12.01 -8.13
CA ASP A 273 15.57 12.18 -9.02
C ASP A 273 15.73 11.49 -10.39
N GLY A 274 16.83 10.78 -10.60
CA GLY A 274 17.20 10.18 -11.90
C GLY A 274 17.83 11.17 -12.90
N LEU A 275 17.86 12.49 -12.58
CA LEU A 275 18.50 13.54 -13.38
C LEU A 275 19.76 14.05 -12.71
N ASN A 276 19.68 14.28 -11.40
CA ASN A 276 20.76 14.82 -10.58
C ASN A 276 21.05 13.89 -9.43
N ASP A 277 22.31 13.92 -8.96
CA ASP A 277 22.78 13.10 -7.85
C ASP A 277 22.41 13.65 -6.46
N ALA A 278 21.60 14.71 -6.39
CA ALA A 278 21.16 15.31 -5.13
C ALA A 278 20.13 14.42 -4.43
N LYS A 279 20.38 14.10 -3.17
CA LYS A 279 19.42 13.37 -2.34
C LYS A 279 18.16 14.21 -2.09
N LEU A 280 16.99 13.57 -2.14
CA LEU A 280 15.70 14.21 -1.90
C LEU A 280 15.28 13.95 -0.44
N VAL A 281 15.46 14.95 0.41
CA VAL A 281 15.22 14.85 1.86
C VAL A 281 13.76 15.08 2.20
N VAL A 282 13.17 14.15 2.97
CA VAL A 282 11.87 14.27 3.63
C VAL A 282 12.11 14.45 5.13
N LYS A 283 11.53 15.49 5.71
CA LYS A 283 11.59 15.80 7.14
C LYS A 283 10.21 15.66 7.76
N ALA A 284 10.14 15.17 8.98
CA ALA A 284 8.92 15.08 9.76
C ALA A 284 9.15 15.62 11.17
N ALA A 285 8.22 16.45 11.63
CA ALA A 285 8.07 16.84 13.03
C ALA A 285 6.80 16.20 13.56
N VAL A 286 6.93 15.26 14.47
CA VAL A 286 5.82 14.56 15.12
C VAL A 286 5.56 15.24 16.45
N THR A 287 4.37 15.83 16.61
CA THR A 287 3.92 16.48 17.84
C THR A 287 2.91 15.58 18.55
N ILE A 288 3.14 15.28 19.83
CA ILE A 288 2.21 14.53 20.69
C ILE A 288 1.74 15.46 21.78
N GLU A 289 0.42 15.60 21.93
CA GLU A 289 -0.25 16.42 22.94
C GLU A 289 -1.44 15.66 23.50
N GLY A 290 -1.27 15.06 24.68
CA GLY A 290 -2.30 14.27 25.36
C GLY A 290 -2.83 13.12 24.50
N GLU A 291 -3.98 13.30 23.88
CA GLU A 291 -4.67 12.29 23.08
C GLU A 291 -4.61 12.58 21.56
N ARG A 292 -3.73 13.47 21.13
CA ARG A 292 -3.59 13.89 19.73
C ARG A 292 -2.17 13.73 19.25
N ILE A 293 -2.03 13.44 17.97
CA ILE A 293 -0.75 13.38 17.28
C ILE A 293 -0.82 14.16 15.97
N GLY A 294 0.15 15.05 15.76
CA GLY A 294 0.31 15.80 14.52
C GLY A 294 1.62 15.46 13.85
N VAL A 295 1.65 15.43 12.51
CA VAL A 295 2.87 15.28 11.72
C VAL A 295 2.97 16.42 10.72
N ASP A 296 4.04 17.20 10.81
CA ASP A 296 4.34 18.29 9.89
C ASP A 296 5.61 17.98 9.08
N TYR A 297 5.48 18.02 7.76
CA TYR A 297 6.57 17.79 6.80
C TYR A 297 7.27 19.07 6.34
N ALA A 298 7.10 20.17 7.04
CA ALA A 298 7.79 21.43 6.73
C ALA A 298 9.32 21.26 6.69
N GLY A 299 9.97 21.84 5.67
CA GLY A 299 11.40 21.70 5.43
C GLY A 299 11.80 20.46 4.60
N SER A 300 10.84 19.67 4.11
CA SER A 300 11.08 18.69 3.07
C SER A 300 11.46 19.38 1.74
N CYS A 301 12.22 18.67 0.88
CA CYS A 301 12.70 19.24 -0.38
C CYS A 301 11.54 19.66 -1.31
N PRO A 302 11.78 20.59 -2.25
CA PRO A 302 10.81 20.95 -3.26
C PRO A 302 10.41 19.78 -4.15
N GLN A 303 9.24 19.88 -4.80
CA GLN A 303 8.83 18.94 -5.84
C GLN A 303 9.86 18.86 -6.98
N VAL A 304 9.93 17.71 -7.64
CA VAL A 304 10.88 17.45 -8.72
C VAL A 304 10.18 17.33 -10.08
N ARG A 305 10.97 17.44 -11.17
CA ARG A 305 10.47 17.35 -12.55
C ARG A 305 10.29 15.91 -13.04
N ARG A 306 10.53 14.93 -12.20
CA ARG A 306 10.35 13.50 -12.48
C ARG A 306 9.22 12.94 -11.64
N ASN A 307 8.76 11.78 -12.00
CA ASN A 307 7.60 11.09 -11.43
C ASN A 307 7.74 10.60 -9.97
N LEU A 308 8.65 11.20 -9.22
CA LEU A 308 8.96 10.86 -7.83
C LEU A 308 8.15 11.67 -6.79
N ASN A 309 7.25 12.55 -7.23
CA ASN A 309 6.48 13.34 -6.27
C ASN A 309 5.41 12.46 -5.60
N CYS A 310 5.18 12.71 -4.31
CA CYS A 310 4.20 12.01 -3.50
C CYS A 310 2.94 12.89 -3.35
N PRO A 311 1.82 12.57 -4.01
CA PRO A 311 0.59 13.33 -3.87
C PRO A 311 0.06 13.24 -2.44
N TRP A 312 -0.77 14.21 -2.07
CA TRP A 312 -1.25 14.39 -0.71
C TRP A 312 -1.83 13.11 -0.07
N ALA A 313 -2.70 12.41 -0.80
CA ALA A 313 -3.31 11.17 -0.33
C ALA A 313 -2.27 10.09 0.04
N SER A 314 -1.18 9.99 -0.73
CA SER A 314 -0.09 9.05 -0.44
C SER A 314 0.74 9.46 0.77
N THR A 315 0.99 10.77 0.96
CA THR A 315 1.68 11.30 2.15
C THR A 315 0.88 11.04 3.42
N VAL A 316 -0.43 11.28 3.39
CA VAL A 316 -1.33 10.96 4.50
C VAL A 316 -1.30 9.46 4.79
N SER A 317 -1.44 8.62 3.76
CA SER A 317 -1.46 7.16 3.92
C SER A 317 -0.17 6.62 4.53
N ALA A 318 1.01 7.08 4.06
CA ALA A 318 2.30 6.69 4.61
C ALA A 318 2.46 7.10 6.09
N THR A 319 1.97 8.29 6.43
CA THR A 319 1.97 8.80 7.81
C THR A 319 1.09 7.94 8.72
N LEU A 320 -0.14 7.65 8.28
CA LEU A 320 -1.07 6.81 9.03
C LEU A 320 -0.53 5.39 9.24
N ALA A 321 0.10 4.80 8.20
CA ALA A 321 0.73 3.50 8.30
C ALA A 321 1.89 3.48 9.32
N ALA A 322 2.73 4.51 9.34
CA ALA A 322 3.81 4.63 10.32
C ALA A 322 3.28 4.73 11.75
N ILE A 323 2.28 5.59 11.99
CA ILE A 323 1.65 5.76 13.30
C ILE A 323 0.96 4.46 13.73
N LYS A 324 0.19 3.84 12.83
CA LYS A 324 -0.51 2.57 13.10
C LYS A 324 0.45 1.47 13.53
N SER A 325 1.56 1.30 12.78
CA SER A 325 2.53 0.24 13.04
C SER A 325 3.31 0.43 14.34
N ALA A 326 3.59 1.68 14.74
CA ALA A 326 4.38 1.99 15.92
C ALA A 326 3.53 2.14 17.20
N LEU A 327 2.31 2.68 17.10
CA LEU A 327 1.59 3.14 18.29
C LEU A 327 0.31 2.36 18.61
N THR A 328 -0.02 1.32 17.82
CA THR A 328 -1.25 0.56 18.07
C THR A 328 -1.01 -0.95 18.09
N SER A 329 -1.86 -1.64 18.85
CA SER A 329 -1.93 -3.10 18.81
C SER A 329 -2.57 -3.58 17.48
N PRO A 330 -2.17 -4.74 16.93
CA PRO A 330 -2.74 -5.31 15.71
C PRO A 330 -4.25 -5.58 15.76
N ASP A 331 -4.82 -5.75 16.96
CA ASP A 331 -6.25 -5.99 17.17
C ASP A 331 -7.13 -4.74 16.99
N ILE A 332 -6.54 -3.54 16.96
CA ILE A 332 -7.28 -2.30 16.72
C ILE A 332 -7.54 -2.17 15.22
N PRO A 333 -8.81 -2.14 14.76
CA PRO A 333 -9.10 -1.97 13.34
C PRO A 333 -8.55 -0.66 12.77
N PHE A 334 -8.05 -0.71 11.53
CA PHE A 334 -7.66 0.48 10.79
C PHE A 334 -8.89 1.04 10.06
N ASN A 335 -9.55 2.02 10.65
CA ASN A 335 -10.76 2.65 10.12
C ASN A 335 -10.74 4.16 10.38
N GLU A 336 -11.82 4.85 10.06
CA GLU A 336 -11.90 6.31 10.24
C GLU A 336 -11.73 6.75 11.70
N GLY A 337 -12.18 5.96 12.66
CA GLY A 337 -12.01 6.27 14.09
C GLY A 337 -10.55 6.38 14.51
N PHE A 338 -9.68 5.51 13.95
CA PHE A 338 -8.24 5.61 14.17
C PHE A 338 -7.65 6.93 13.65
N LYS A 339 -8.19 7.49 12.56
CA LYS A 339 -7.67 8.71 11.94
C LYS A 339 -8.04 9.98 12.70
N ARG A 340 -9.16 10.01 13.43
CA ARG A 340 -9.72 11.22 14.07
C ARG A 340 -8.73 11.98 14.97
N PRO A 341 -7.87 11.34 15.79
CA PRO A 341 -6.88 12.06 16.62
C PRO A 341 -5.60 12.45 15.87
N ILE A 342 -5.48 12.18 14.56
CA ILE A 342 -4.28 12.41 13.76
C ILE A 342 -4.46 13.64 12.87
N SER A 343 -3.47 14.52 12.85
CA SER A 343 -3.37 15.61 11.87
C SER A 343 -2.08 15.50 11.06
N VAL A 344 -2.17 15.80 9.77
CA VAL A 344 -1.02 15.79 8.86
C VAL A 344 -0.94 17.13 8.16
N ALA A 345 0.26 17.68 8.02
CA ALA A 345 0.53 18.92 7.31
C ALA A 345 1.78 18.77 6.42
N ALA A 346 1.73 19.36 5.22
CA ALA A 346 2.88 19.48 4.34
C ALA A 346 2.70 20.73 3.45
N PRO A 347 3.72 21.59 3.32
CA PRO A 347 3.65 22.75 2.44
C PRO A 347 3.45 22.34 0.98
N ARG A 348 2.60 23.04 0.25
CA ARG A 348 2.41 22.84 -1.18
C ARG A 348 3.69 23.14 -1.97
N GLY A 349 3.90 22.41 -3.08
CA GLY A 349 5.08 22.53 -3.92
C GLY A 349 6.31 21.80 -3.38
N THR A 350 6.12 20.97 -2.35
CA THR A 350 7.16 20.06 -1.85
C THR A 350 7.03 18.68 -2.50
N LEU A 351 8.08 17.85 -2.37
CA LEU A 351 8.12 16.46 -2.84
C LEU A 351 6.93 15.62 -2.30
N VAL A 352 6.44 15.97 -1.11
CA VAL A 352 5.39 15.24 -0.39
C VAL A 352 4.01 15.92 -0.43
N ASN A 353 3.89 17.00 -1.17
CA ASN A 353 2.63 17.68 -1.50
C ASN A 353 2.80 18.52 -2.77
N PRO A 354 2.98 17.89 -3.94
CA PRO A 354 3.30 18.58 -5.18
C PRO A 354 2.12 19.40 -5.71
N ASN A 355 2.45 20.41 -6.51
CA ASN A 355 1.47 21.14 -7.31
C ASN A 355 1.25 20.45 -8.64
N TYR A 356 0.01 20.49 -9.13
CA TYR A 356 -0.33 20.10 -10.50
C TYR A 356 0.52 20.92 -11.52
N PRO A 357 0.97 20.30 -12.59
CA PRO A 357 0.80 18.94 -13.06
C PRO A 357 2.02 18.02 -12.80
N ALA A 358 2.69 18.15 -11.65
CA ALA A 358 3.88 17.35 -11.36
C ALA A 358 3.58 15.84 -11.50
N PRO A 359 4.48 15.03 -12.11
CA PRO A 359 4.29 13.59 -12.27
C PRO A 359 4.52 12.86 -10.94
N VAL A 360 3.77 11.77 -10.70
CA VAL A 360 3.66 11.13 -9.38
C VAL A 360 3.77 9.60 -9.41
N ARG A 361 4.01 8.97 -10.57
CA ARG A 361 3.90 7.51 -10.70
C ARG A 361 4.76 6.73 -9.72
N ALA A 362 5.99 7.19 -9.46
CA ALA A 362 6.91 6.55 -8.52
C ALA A 362 6.77 7.09 -7.08
N ARG A 363 5.57 7.54 -6.70
CA ARG A 363 5.21 8.12 -5.40
C ARG A 363 5.63 7.28 -4.18
N MET A 364 5.76 5.97 -4.36
CA MET A 364 6.14 5.07 -3.27
C MET A 364 7.51 5.39 -2.69
N LEU A 365 8.48 5.81 -3.50
CA LEU A 365 9.83 6.09 -3.02
C LEU A 365 9.85 7.23 -1.97
N PRO A 366 9.28 8.43 -2.21
CA PRO A 366 9.17 9.45 -1.16
C PRO A 366 8.17 9.08 -0.06
N ALA A 367 7.12 8.29 -0.34
CA ALA A 367 6.19 7.83 0.69
C ALA A 367 6.89 6.98 1.76
N TYR A 368 7.79 6.06 1.36
CA TYR A 368 8.64 5.34 2.32
C TYR A 368 9.52 6.27 3.15
N ARG A 369 9.94 7.40 2.57
CA ARG A 369 10.72 8.39 3.34
C ARG A 369 9.85 9.12 4.36
N CYS A 370 8.57 9.37 4.05
CA CYS A 370 7.59 9.85 5.03
C CYS A 370 7.43 8.85 6.19
N PHE A 371 7.20 7.59 5.86
CA PHE A 371 7.10 6.50 6.84
C PHE A 371 8.33 6.43 7.74
N ASN A 372 9.53 6.40 7.17
CA ASN A 372 10.79 6.31 7.89
C ASN A 372 11.08 7.55 8.74
N ALA A 373 10.78 8.75 8.24
CA ALA A 373 10.97 9.99 9.00
C ALA A 373 10.10 10.00 10.26
N VAL A 374 8.84 9.54 10.14
CA VAL A 374 7.95 9.39 11.30
C VAL A 374 8.47 8.32 12.27
N LEU A 375 8.89 7.14 11.78
CA LEU A 375 9.46 6.10 12.67
C LEU A 375 10.73 6.57 13.39
N LYS A 376 11.62 7.31 12.71
CA LYS A 376 12.83 7.89 13.34
C LYS A 376 12.48 8.95 14.40
N ALA A 377 11.41 9.71 14.19
CA ALA A 377 10.91 10.63 15.20
C ALA A 377 10.38 9.85 16.42
N LEU A 378 9.54 8.83 16.19
CA LEU A 378 8.96 7.99 17.24
C LEU A 378 9.99 7.11 17.96
N ALA A 379 11.10 6.75 17.31
CA ALA A 379 12.19 6.01 17.95
C ALA A 379 12.77 6.72 19.19
N GLN A 380 12.63 8.04 19.30
CA GLN A 380 13.09 8.83 20.44
C GLN A 380 12.22 8.64 21.68
N VAL A 381 10.99 8.16 21.54
CA VAL A 381 10.00 8.10 22.62
C VAL A 381 9.41 6.70 22.80
N VAL A 382 9.34 5.89 21.77
CA VAL A 382 8.86 4.49 21.81
C VAL A 382 9.86 3.52 21.17
N PRO A 383 11.11 3.43 21.68
CA PRO A 383 12.20 2.66 21.06
C PRO A 383 11.85 1.17 20.88
N ASP A 384 11.02 0.60 21.75
CA ASP A 384 10.63 -0.81 21.71
C ASP A 384 9.44 -1.11 20.77
N GLN A 385 8.98 -0.12 20.02
CA GLN A 385 7.83 -0.23 19.11
C GLN A 385 8.19 0.11 17.65
N VAL A 386 9.44 0.49 17.37
CA VAL A 386 9.92 0.83 16.04
C VAL A 386 10.90 -0.21 15.53
N ILE A 387 11.10 -0.22 14.21
CA ILE A 387 12.06 -1.07 13.51
C ILE A 387 13.12 -0.21 12.81
N ALA A 388 14.28 -0.79 12.53
CA ALA A 388 15.28 -0.19 11.67
C ALA A 388 14.78 -0.05 10.23
N GLY A 389 15.48 0.71 9.40
CA GLY A 389 15.08 0.93 8.00
C GLY A 389 15.10 -0.37 7.21
N GLY A 390 14.04 -0.63 6.48
CA GLY A 390 13.98 -1.71 5.50
C GLY A 390 14.58 -1.32 4.15
N ASN A 391 14.51 -2.24 3.21
CA ASN A 391 14.73 -1.95 1.78
C ASN A 391 13.93 -0.70 1.35
N ASP A 392 12.67 -0.59 1.76
CA ASP A 392 11.79 0.58 1.61
C ASP A 392 11.93 1.20 0.22
N SER A 393 11.90 0.34 -0.77
CA SER A 393 12.00 0.67 -2.17
C SER A 393 11.13 -0.33 -2.92
N THR A 394 10.00 0.11 -3.38
CA THR A 394 9.24 -0.68 -4.34
C THR A 394 10.11 -0.84 -5.57
N HIS A 395 10.87 -1.96 -5.66
CA HIS A 395 11.65 -2.27 -6.86
C HIS A 395 10.69 -2.64 -7.98
N ALA A 396 10.12 -1.61 -8.63
CA ALA A 396 9.25 -1.82 -9.78
C ALA A 396 10.09 -2.14 -11.02
N LEU A 397 9.88 -3.32 -11.58
CA LEU A 397 10.51 -3.81 -12.80
C LEU A 397 9.44 -4.03 -13.87
N ALA A 398 9.53 -3.33 -15.00
CA ALA A 398 8.68 -3.61 -16.15
C ALA A 398 9.51 -4.15 -17.30
N ILE A 399 9.10 -5.29 -17.87
CA ILE A 399 9.65 -5.83 -19.12
C ILE A 399 8.49 -5.92 -20.11
N SER A 400 8.51 -5.11 -21.15
CA SER A 400 7.46 -5.08 -22.16
C SER A 400 8.02 -5.45 -23.54
N HIS A 401 7.18 -6.06 -24.36
CA HIS A 401 7.54 -6.45 -25.71
C HIS A 401 6.34 -6.30 -26.64
N LEU A 402 6.55 -5.74 -27.83
CA LEU A 402 5.54 -5.71 -28.89
C LEU A 402 5.75 -6.92 -29.81
N GLY A 403 4.93 -7.95 -29.60
CA GLY A 403 4.90 -9.13 -30.43
C GLY A 403 3.90 -9.05 -31.57
N THR A 404 3.75 -10.11 -32.34
CA THR A 404 2.78 -10.20 -33.46
C THR A 404 1.33 -10.07 -33.03
N ASN A 405 1.01 -10.44 -31.77
CA ASN A 405 -0.34 -10.40 -31.19
C ASN A 405 -0.55 -9.18 -30.27
N GLY A 406 0.22 -8.11 -30.44
CA GLY A 406 0.17 -6.91 -29.62
C GLY A 406 1.16 -6.89 -28.47
N TYR A 407 0.97 -5.95 -27.53
CA TYR A 407 1.85 -5.79 -26.39
C TYR A 407 1.71 -6.93 -25.38
N ARG A 408 2.88 -7.30 -24.80
CA ARG A 408 3.01 -8.05 -23.57
C ARG A 408 3.68 -7.12 -22.56
N VAL A 409 3.05 -6.91 -21.42
CA VAL A 409 3.58 -6.04 -20.35
C VAL A 409 3.69 -6.89 -19.10
N TYR A 410 4.92 -7.07 -18.64
CA TYR A 410 5.22 -7.63 -17.32
C TYR A 410 5.54 -6.49 -16.38
N LEU A 411 4.92 -6.48 -15.20
CA LEU A 411 5.24 -5.58 -14.10
C LEU A 411 5.35 -6.40 -12.83
N GLU A 412 6.45 -6.24 -12.12
CA GLU A 412 6.70 -6.88 -10.84
C GLU A 412 7.18 -5.87 -9.82
N ILE A 413 6.74 -6.08 -8.59
CA ILE A 413 7.29 -5.44 -7.40
C ILE A 413 8.14 -6.47 -6.69
N CYS A 414 9.44 -6.21 -6.55
CA CYS A 414 10.35 -7.10 -5.85
C CYS A 414 10.61 -6.61 -4.42
N GLY A 415 10.55 -7.51 -3.48
CA GLY A 415 10.87 -7.27 -2.09
C GLY A 415 12.38 -7.11 -1.83
N GLY A 416 12.70 -6.90 -0.56
CA GLY A 416 14.08 -6.84 -0.05
C GLY A 416 14.09 -7.12 1.45
N GLY A 417 15.18 -6.80 2.14
CA GLY A 417 15.29 -7.05 3.57
C GLY A 417 14.47 -6.05 4.39
N PHE A 418 13.69 -6.55 5.35
CA PHE A 418 13.01 -5.74 6.35
C PHE A 418 13.97 -5.30 7.46
N GLY A 419 13.73 -4.18 8.11
CA GLY A 419 14.53 -3.74 9.25
C GLY A 419 14.42 -4.68 10.46
N GLY A 420 15.52 -4.88 11.20
CA GLY A 420 15.49 -5.55 12.49
C GLY A 420 14.63 -4.77 13.48
N GLY A 421 13.99 -5.49 14.39
CA GLY A 421 13.15 -4.92 15.45
C GLY A 421 13.68 -5.21 16.85
N PRO A 422 13.02 -4.69 17.88
CA PRO A 422 13.51 -4.82 19.27
C PRO A 422 13.49 -6.26 19.80
N ARG A 423 12.74 -7.16 19.17
CA ARG A 423 12.51 -8.53 19.65
C ARG A 423 12.79 -9.61 18.61
N ARG A 424 13.11 -9.25 17.37
CA ARG A 424 13.30 -10.20 16.25
C ARG A 424 14.15 -9.61 15.15
N ASP A 425 14.74 -10.48 14.37
CA ASP A 425 15.40 -10.14 13.13
C ASP A 425 14.39 -9.59 12.10
N GLY A 426 14.87 -8.83 11.13
CA GLY A 426 14.08 -8.41 9.99
C GLY A 426 13.74 -9.60 9.09
N CYS A 427 12.54 -9.59 8.49
CA CYS A 427 12.14 -10.60 7.52
C CYS A 427 12.98 -10.51 6.24
N ASP A 428 13.31 -11.66 5.67
CA ASP A 428 14.12 -11.76 4.46
C ASP A 428 13.25 -11.63 3.21
N ALA A 429 13.70 -10.88 2.20
CA ALA A 429 13.11 -10.80 0.85
C ALA A 429 11.60 -10.49 0.81
N VAL A 430 11.08 -9.70 1.72
CA VAL A 430 9.69 -9.25 1.72
C VAL A 430 9.57 -7.86 1.13
N ASP A 431 8.43 -7.55 0.54
CA ASP A 431 8.13 -6.19 0.15
C ASP A 431 7.88 -5.33 1.39
N SER A 432 8.14 -4.06 1.25
CA SER A 432 8.22 -3.18 2.40
C SER A 432 6.85 -2.72 2.93
N PRO A 433 6.78 -2.06 4.11
CA PRO A 433 5.55 -1.93 4.89
C PRO A 433 4.42 -1.13 4.24
N LEU A 434 4.66 -0.41 3.16
CA LEU A 434 3.63 0.38 2.49
C LEU A 434 3.02 -0.34 1.28
N SER A 435 3.80 -1.15 0.59
CA SER A 435 3.38 -1.87 -0.61
C SER A 435 2.82 -3.26 -0.26
N ASN A 436 3.52 -4.05 0.54
CA ASN A 436 3.09 -5.39 0.97
C ASN A 436 2.72 -6.34 -0.20
N CYS A 437 3.29 -6.10 -1.39
CA CYS A 437 3.07 -6.97 -2.54
C CYS A 437 3.77 -8.31 -2.36
N THR A 438 3.17 -9.37 -2.89
CA THR A 438 3.81 -10.67 -2.97
C THR A 438 4.81 -10.70 -4.13
N ASN A 439 6.02 -11.25 -3.92
CA ASN A 439 6.95 -11.52 -5.02
C ASN A 439 6.29 -12.47 -6.02
N THR A 440 6.31 -12.13 -7.30
CA THR A 440 5.60 -12.93 -8.33
C THR A 440 6.22 -14.32 -8.45
N PRO A 441 5.42 -15.42 -8.40
CA PRO A 441 5.93 -16.77 -8.59
C PRO A 441 6.64 -16.95 -9.95
N VAL A 442 7.76 -17.67 -9.95
CA VAL A 442 8.56 -17.91 -11.17
C VAL A 442 7.73 -18.64 -12.22
N GLU A 443 6.95 -19.63 -11.81
CA GLU A 443 6.11 -20.45 -12.67
C GLU A 443 5.04 -19.60 -13.39
N ALA A 444 4.37 -18.71 -12.70
CA ALA A 444 3.38 -17.80 -13.27
C ALA A 444 4.03 -16.86 -14.30
N THR A 445 5.24 -16.37 -14.00
CA THR A 445 6.01 -15.50 -14.89
C THR A 445 6.41 -16.24 -16.18
N ASP A 446 6.95 -17.44 -16.07
CA ASP A 446 7.41 -18.23 -17.21
C ASP A 446 6.26 -18.74 -18.10
N MET A 447 5.07 -18.94 -17.54
CA MET A 447 3.88 -19.34 -18.29
C MET A 447 3.25 -18.21 -19.10
N ASP A 448 3.24 -16.99 -18.56
CA ASP A 448 2.52 -15.86 -19.16
C ASP A 448 3.37 -15.04 -20.14
N PHE A 449 4.72 -15.13 -20.06
CA PHE A 449 5.62 -14.24 -20.80
C PHE A 449 6.67 -15.01 -21.62
N GLU A 450 6.54 -14.98 -22.97
CA GLU A 450 7.41 -15.70 -23.91
C GLU A 450 8.69 -14.96 -24.31
N HIS A 451 8.84 -13.69 -23.94
CA HIS A 451 9.97 -12.85 -24.37
C HIS A 451 11.13 -12.84 -23.35
N PHE A 452 10.96 -13.44 -22.19
CA PHE A 452 12.01 -13.68 -21.20
C PHE A 452 11.71 -14.93 -20.39
N ARG A 453 12.68 -15.37 -19.58
CA ARG A 453 12.56 -16.47 -18.63
C ARG A 453 13.29 -16.12 -17.33
N VAL A 454 12.73 -16.48 -16.19
CA VAL A 454 13.42 -16.38 -14.89
C VAL A 454 14.40 -17.54 -14.77
N ILE A 455 15.71 -17.24 -14.65
CA ILE A 455 16.79 -18.22 -14.55
C ILE A 455 17.47 -18.28 -13.19
N GLY A 456 17.04 -17.43 -12.25
CA GLY A 456 17.55 -17.42 -10.88
C GLY A 456 16.71 -16.52 -9.98
N TYR A 457 16.45 -17.02 -8.76
CA TYR A 457 15.74 -16.30 -7.72
C TYR A 457 16.16 -16.85 -6.35
N GLY A 458 16.54 -15.99 -5.41
CA GLY A 458 16.97 -16.42 -4.10
C GLY A 458 17.40 -15.27 -3.18
N LEU A 459 17.77 -15.63 -1.95
CA LEU A 459 18.29 -14.68 -0.96
C LEU A 459 19.74 -14.29 -1.27
N LEU A 460 20.10 -13.08 -0.85
CA LEU A 460 21.47 -12.57 -0.94
C LEU A 460 22.14 -12.63 0.44
N PRO A 461 23.12 -13.52 0.63
CA PRO A 461 23.91 -13.55 1.86
C PRO A 461 24.60 -12.21 2.18
N ASP A 462 24.86 -11.94 3.46
CA ASP A 462 25.61 -10.78 3.95
C ASP A 462 24.98 -9.41 3.65
N THR A 463 23.72 -9.37 3.22
CA THR A 463 23.04 -8.11 2.87
C THR A 463 22.30 -7.47 4.04
N GLY A 464 21.90 -8.24 5.04
CA GLY A 464 21.27 -7.73 6.26
C GLY A 464 22.24 -6.95 7.14
N GLY A 465 21.84 -5.77 7.62
CA GLY A 465 22.62 -4.96 8.54
C GLY A 465 22.86 -5.70 9.87
N PRO A 466 24.12 -5.70 10.39
CA PRO A 466 24.44 -6.38 11.64
C PRO A 466 23.76 -5.69 12.83
N GLY A 467 23.31 -6.48 13.81
CA GLY A 467 22.65 -5.99 15.02
C GLY A 467 22.47 -7.10 16.05
N LYS A 468 22.03 -6.77 17.26
CA LYS A 468 21.49 -7.76 18.20
C LYS A 468 20.40 -8.56 17.50
N HIS A 469 19.55 -7.84 16.75
CA HIS A 469 18.65 -8.40 15.75
C HIS A 469 19.10 -7.91 14.38
N ARG A 470 19.50 -8.83 13.48
CA ARG A 470 19.95 -8.47 12.14
C ARG A 470 18.82 -7.93 11.28
N GLY A 471 19.16 -7.10 10.31
CA GLY A 471 18.26 -6.80 9.21
C GLY A 471 18.01 -8.02 8.35
N GLY A 472 16.83 -8.07 7.71
CA GLY A 472 16.48 -9.09 6.74
C GLY A 472 17.40 -9.05 5.52
N LEU A 473 17.53 -10.18 4.84
CA LEU A 473 18.33 -10.31 3.63
C LEU A 473 17.57 -9.74 2.41
N GLY A 474 18.29 -9.13 1.48
CA GLY A 474 17.82 -8.84 0.14
C GLY A 474 17.66 -10.11 -0.69
N LEU A 475 17.10 -9.96 -1.88
CA LEU A 475 16.96 -11.03 -2.88
C LEU A 475 17.70 -10.68 -4.17
N PHE A 476 17.96 -11.68 -4.98
CA PHE A 476 18.29 -11.50 -6.40
C PHE A 476 17.22 -12.14 -7.27
N ARG A 477 17.00 -11.53 -8.46
CA ARG A 477 16.13 -12.06 -9.48
C ARG A 477 16.77 -11.86 -10.85
N ARG A 478 16.92 -12.95 -11.62
CA ARG A 478 17.62 -12.98 -12.91
C ARG A 478 16.67 -13.37 -14.03
N PHE A 479 16.68 -12.56 -15.09
CA PHE A 479 15.86 -12.78 -16.28
C PHE A 479 16.77 -12.99 -17.49
N LEU A 480 16.61 -14.11 -18.18
CA LEU A 480 17.19 -14.32 -19.52
C LEU A 480 16.22 -13.76 -20.56
N ILE A 481 16.67 -12.84 -21.38
CA ILE A 481 15.88 -12.25 -22.46
C ILE A 481 15.93 -13.17 -23.67
N LEU A 482 14.76 -13.50 -24.21
CA LEU A 482 14.61 -14.49 -25.31
C LEU A 482 14.34 -13.82 -26.67
N LYS A 483 13.92 -12.54 -26.68
CA LYS A 483 13.58 -11.81 -27.92
C LYS A 483 14.19 -10.42 -27.93
N ASP A 484 14.65 -9.98 -29.08
CA ASP A 484 15.12 -8.60 -29.28
C ASP A 484 13.97 -7.60 -29.17
N GLY A 485 14.30 -6.36 -28.80
CA GLY A 485 13.33 -5.25 -28.70
C GLY A 485 12.44 -5.30 -27.46
N ALA A 486 12.74 -6.15 -26.47
CA ALA A 486 12.13 -6.04 -25.16
C ALA A 486 12.59 -4.74 -24.51
N ASN A 487 11.65 -3.98 -23.94
CA ASN A 487 11.95 -2.73 -23.25
C ASN A 487 11.87 -2.94 -21.74
N PHE A 488 12.97 -2.65 -21.04
CA PHE A 488 13.05 -2.66 -19.60
C PHE A 488 12.94 -1.24 -19.04
N ALA A 489 12.13 -1.07 -18.00
CA ALA A 489 12.06 0.17 -17.23
C ALA A 489 11.98 -0.14 -15.73
N THR A 490 12.57 0.72 -14.90
CA THR A 490 12.61 0.53 -13.45
C THR A 490 12.51 1.83 -12.67
N TYR A 491 11.90 1.72 -11.47
CA TYR A 491 12.05 2.64 -10.36
C TYR A 491 12.60 1.86 -9.18
N THR A 492 13.75 2.29 -8.68
CA THR A 492 14.35 1.71 -7.49
C THR A 492 15.04 2.79 -6.66
N ASP A 493 15.42 2.42 -5.46
CA ASP A 493 16.17 3.27 -4.54
C ASP A 493 17.20 2.43 -3.78
N ARG A 494 17.88 2.99 -2.79
CA ARG A 494 18.92 2.31 -2.00
C ARG A 494 20.16 1.90 -2.82
N VAL A 495 20.36 2.50 -3.97
CA VAL A 495 21.58 2.32 -4.78
C VAL A 495 22.75 3.08 -4.15
N ARG A 496 22.49 4.21 -3.49
CA ARG A 496 23.47 5.10 -2.86
C ARG A 496 23.29 5.20 -1.33
N LEU A 497 22.05 5.32 -0.86
CA LEU A 497 21.72 5.42 0.56
C LEU A 497 21.29 4.05 1.09
N ARG A 498 22.00 3.49 2.06
CA ARG A 498 21.67 2.20 2.64
C ARG A 498 20.51 2.29 3.64
N PRO A 499 19.71 1.23 3.81
CA PRO A 499 18.80 1.10 4.94
C PRO A 499 19.52 1.33 6.27
N TYR A 500 18.98 2.22 7.08
CA TYR A 500 19.63 2.62 8.36
C TYR A 500 19.41 1.58 9.45
N GLY A 501 20.44 1.38 10.31
CA GLY A 501 20.30 0.66 11.57
C GLY A 501 19.80 1.57 12.70
N LEU A 502 19.25 0.97 13.77
CA LEU A 502 18.83 1.68 14.98
C LEU A 502 19.56 1.18 16.22
N PHE A 503 19.73 2.06 17.20
CA PHE A 503 20.27 1.76 18.53
C PHE A 503 21.60 0.98 18.54
N GLY A 504 22.50 1.33 17.61
CA GLY A 504 23.80 0.67 17.47
C GLY A 504 23.83 -0.47 16.46
N GLY A 505 22.72 -0.76 15.80
CA GLY A 505 22.66 -1.66 14.64
C GLY A 505 23.33 -1.04 13.42
N GLY A 506 23.90 -1.86 12.54
CA GLY A 506 24.55 -1.44 11.31
C GLY A 506 23.56 -1.26 10.15
N ALA A 507 23.99 -0.53 9.12
CA ALA A 507 23.20 -0.36 7.90
C ALA A 507 23.15 -1.64 7.07
N GLY A 508 22.04 -1.82 6.32
CA GLY A 508 21.91 -2.88 5.30
C GLY A 508 22.82 -2.67 4.09
N SER A 509 22.64 -3.47 3.05
CA SER A 509 23.40 -3.37 1.80
C SER A 509 22.81 -2.35 0.82
N HIS A 510 23.47 -2.18 -0.32
CA HIS A 510 22.96 -1.41 -1.45
C HIS A 510 22.15 -2.29 -2.42
N THR A 511 21.20 -1.65 -3.11
CA THR A 511 20.54 -2.20 -4.31
C THR A 511 21.46 -2.02 -5.53
N ARG A 512 21.37 -2.93 -6.51
CA ARG A 512 21.97 -2.76 -7.84
C ARG A 512 21.14 -3.49 -8.90
N ILE A 513 21.19 -2.96 -10.12
CA ILE A 513 20.59 -3.60 -11.30
C ILE A 513 21.66 -3.67 -12.38
N GLU A 514 21.82 -4.85 -12.99
CA GLU A 514 22.89 -5.14 -13.94
C GLU A 514 22.35 -5.90 -15.14
N ILE A 515 22.92 -5.64 -16.33
CA ILE A 515 22.70 -6.41 -17.55
C ILE A 515 24.03 -7.03 -17.95
N GLU A 516 24.06 -8.35 -18.02
CA GLU A 516 25.16 -9.08 -18.65
C GLU A 516 24.86 -9.17 -20.15
N ARG A 517 25.68 -8.55 -20.98
CA ARG A 517 25.56 -8.51 -22.45
C ARG A 517 26.89 -8.81 -23.10
N ALA A 518 26.96 -9.89 -23.89
CA ALA A 518 28.16 -10.27 -24.64
C ALA A 518 29.47 -10.29 -23.81
N GLY A 519 29.39 -10.80 -22.57
CA GLY A 519 30.52 -10.90 -21.66
C GLY A 519 30.87 -9.61 -20.91
N SER A 520 30.11 -8.53 -21.10
CA SER A 520 30.27 -7.26 -20.40
C SER A 520 29.12 -7.03 -19.43
N VAL A 521 29.39 -6.35 -18.29
CA VAL A 521 28.37 -5.98 -17.30
C VAL A 521 28.06 -4.49 -17.43
N ILE A 522 26.80 -4.19 -17.69
CA ILE A 522 26.24 -2.83 -17.75
C ILE A 522 25.48 -2.58 -16.44
N LYS A 523 25.92 -1.60 -15.65
CA LYS A 523 25.22 -1.17 -14.44
C LYS A 523 24.18 -0.13 -14.79
N LEU A 524 22.94 -0.34 -14.35
CA LEU A 524 21.85 0.60 -14.56
C LEU A 524 21.74 1.61 -13.42
N LYS A 525 21.11 2.75 -13.71
CA LYS A 525 20.73 3.77 -12.72
C LYS A 525 19.51 3.32 -11.91
N SER A 526 19.24 4.02 -10.83
CA SER A 526 18.08 3.78 -9.96
C SER A 526 16.73 4.00 -10.66
N LYS A 527 16.67 4.89 -11.65
CA LYS A 527 15.49 5.21 -12.49
C LYS A 527 16.00 5.18 -13.93
N ASP A 528 15.73 4.08 -14.61
CA ASP A 528 16.33 3.84 -15.93
C ASP A 528 15.35 3.15 -16.89
N ARG A 529 15.66 3.28 -18.17
CA ARG A 529 14.97 2.59 -19.25
C ARG A 529 15.99 2.18 -20.33
N VAL A 530 15.94 0.91 -20.73
CA VAL A 530 16.87 0.36 -21.69
C VAL A 530 16.21 -0.69 -22.58
N GLU A 531 16.60 -0.72 -23.87
CA GLU A 531 16.24 -1.79 -24.77
C GLU A 531 17.13 -3.02 -24.50
N LEU A 532 16.47 -4.17 -24.32
CA LEU A 532 17.10 -5.46 -24.09
C LEU A 532 17.21 -6.23 -25.41
N LYS A 533 18.25 -7.08 -25.48
CA LYS A 533 18.53 -7.96 -26.62
C LYS A 533 18.40 -9.43 -26.22
N ALA A 534 18.07 -10.28 -27.17
CA ALA A 534 18.10 -11.73 -26.96
C ALA A 534 19.48 -12.17 -26.47
N GLY A 535 19.50 -12.96 -25.41
CA GLY A 535 20.72 -13.40 -24.72
C GLY A 535 21.21 -12.49 -23.59
N ASP A 536 20.63 -11.30 -23.39
CA ASP A 536 20.92 -10.49 -22.20
C ASP A 536 20.44 -11.21 -20.94
N ILE A 537 21.20 -11.05 -19.84
CA ILE A 537 20.78 -11.46 -18.51
C ILE A 537 20.60 -10.20 -17.65
N LEU A 538 19.35 -9.85 -17.40
CA LEU A 538 19.00 -8.77 -16.48
C LEU A 538 18.94 -9.31 -15.05
N THR A 539 19.65 -8.67 -14.11
CA THR A 539 19.63 -9.07 -12.70
C THR A 539 19.35 -7.88 -11.80
N LEU A 540 18.32 -8.03 -10.95
CA LEU A 540 18.11 -7.18 -9.76
C LEU A 540 18.78 -7.85 -8.57
N TYR A 541 19.45 -7.05 -7.74
CA TYR A 541 19.91 -7.37 -6.41
C TYR A 541 19.34 -6.34 -5.45
N SER A 542 18.37 -6.70 -4.63
CA SER A 542 17.74 -5.77 -3.68
C SER A 542 18.58 -5.61 -2.41
N SER A 543 18.41 -4.50 -1.71
CA SER A 543 19.10 -4.26 -0.45
C SER A 543 18.57 -5.12 0.70
N GLY A 544 19.41 -5.47 1.65
CA GLY A 544 19.00 -5.96 2.96
C GLY A 544 18.56 -4.82 3.87
N GLY A 545 17.80 -5.12 4.93
CA GLY A 545 17.37 -4.16 5.95
C GLY A 545 18.48 -3.79 6.93
N GLY A 546 18.30 -2.71 7.69
CA GLY A 546 19.20 -2.29 8.78
C GLY A 546 19.04 -3.17 10.03
N GLY A 547 20.11 -3.32 10.81
CA GLY A 547 20.11 -4.03 12.08
C GLY A 547 19.58 -3.20 13.24
N PHE A 548 19.18 -3.86 14.32
CA PHE A 548 18.67 -3.24 15.53
C PHE A 548 19.52 -3.65 16.75
N GLY A 549 19.97 -2.69 17.54
CA GLY A 549 20.84 -2.92 18.69
C GLY A 549 22.28 -3.32 18.31
N PRO A 550 23.22 -3.34 19.26
CA PRO A 550 24.61 -3.62 18.98
C PRO A 550 24.85 -5.06 18.51
N ALA A 551 25.58 -5.24 17.41
CA ALA A 551 25.88 -6.57 16.84
C ALA A 551 26.58 -7.53 17.82
N ARG A 552 27.43 -7.01 18.72
CA ARG A 552 28.11 -7.81 19.77
C ARG A 552 27.17 -8.45 20.79
N GLU A 553 25.91 -7.97 20.87
CA GLU A 553 24.88 -8.50 21.78
C GLU A 553 24.01 -9.59 21.13
N ARG A 554 24.29 -9.95 19.85
CA ARG A 554 23.59 -11.04 19.18
C ARG A 554 23.96 -12.37 19.83
N GLU A 555 22.98 -13.19 20.11
CA GLU A 555 23.14 -14.53 20.68
C GLU A 555 24.02 -15.40 19.75
N LYS A 556 25.03 -16.07 20.31
CA LYS A 556 25.97 -16.91 19.53
C LYS A 556 25.26 -18.03 18.76
N ALA A 557 24.22 -18.60 19.35
CA ALA A 557 23.41 -19.62 18.69
C ALA A 557 22.75 -19.12 17.41
N LEU A 558 22.20 -17.90 17.41
CA LEU A 558 21.61 -17.28 16.22
C LEU A 558 22.67 -16.96 15.14
N ILE A 559 23.91 -16.60 15.55
CA ILE A 559 24.99 -16.38 14.59
C ILE A 559 25.38 -17.71 13.94
N ALA A 560 25.52 -18.78 14.75
CA ALA A 560 25.83 -20.11 14.23
C ALA A 560 24.74 -20.61 13.27
N GLU A 561 23.48 -20.37 13.59
CA GLU A 561 22.36 -20.70 12.71
C GLU A 561 22.41 -19.93 11.40
N ASP A 562 22.60 -18.60 11.44
CA ASP A 562 22.75 -17.76 10.24
C ASP A 562 23.90 -18.26 9.34
N VAL A 563 25.01 -18.69 9.92
CA VAL A 563 26.14 -19.25 9.16
C VAL A 563 25.79 -20.61 8.56
N ALA A 564 25.14 -21.48 9.33
CA ALA A 564 24.72 -22.80 8.85
C ALA A 564 23.68 -22.73 7.72
N GLN A 565 22.78 -21.75 7.77
CA GLN A 565 21.78 -21.50 6.72
C GLN A 565 22.36 -20.73 5.52
N GLY A 566 23.60 -20.24 5.60
CA GLY A 566 24.22 -19.44 4.55
C GLY A 566 23.70 -18.01 4.47
N TYR A 567 23.02 -17.50 5.49
CA TYR A 567 22.53 -16.12 5.55
C TYR A 567 23.65 -15.12 5.82
N VAL A 568 24.63 -15.54 6.65
CA VAL A 568 25.83 -14.78 6.98
C VAL A 568 27.05 -15.67 6.68
N SER A 569 27.99 -15.16 5.88
CA SER A 569 29.22 -15.92 5.62
C SER A 569 30.08 -16.03 6.88
N PRO A 570 30.92 -17.08 7.04
CA PRO A 570 31.85 -17.19 8.17
C PRO A 570 32.76 -15.96 8.33
N ALA A 571 33.19 -15.36 7.21
CA ALA A 571 34.01 -14.16 7.20
C ALA A 571 33.25 -12.93 7.72
N ALA A 572 31.99 -12.77 7.34
CA ALA A 572 31.13 -11.70 7.86
C ALA A 572 30.80 -11.93 9.34
N ALA A 573 30.52 -13.17 9.75
CA ALA A 573 30.26 -13.53 11.15
C ALA A 573 31.45 -13.17 12.04
N ALA A 574 32.67 -13.50 11.62
CA ALA A 574 33.89 -13.14 12.35
C ALA A 574 34.09 -11.62 12.44
N LYS A 575 33.91 -10.91 11.31
CA LYS A 575 34.17 -9.47 11.22
C LYS A 575 33.13 -8.62 11.96
N LEU A 576 31.84 -8.98 11.84
CA LEU A 576 30.73 -8.13 12.29
C LEU A 576 30.23 -8.49 13.68
N TYR A 577 30.34 -9.77 14.08
CA TYR A 577 29.81 -10.29 15.33
C TYR A 577 30.93 -10.83 16.26
N GLY A 578 32.17 -10.93 15.78
CA GLY A 578 33.28 -11.52 16.53
C GLY A 578 33.14 -13.05 16.74
N TRP A 579 32.34 -13.71 15.90
CA TRP A 579 32.08 -15.15 16.00
C TRP A 579 33.19 -15.97 15.33
N THR A 580 33.52 -17.10 15.92
CA THR A 580 34.44 -18.08 15.36
C THR A 580 33.86 -19.49 15.48
N GLU A 581 34.13 -20.36 14.51
CA GLU A 581 33.55 -21.70 14.36
C GLU A 581 33.79 -22.64 15.59
N HIS A 582 34.68 -22.24 16.51
CA HIS A 582 35.03 -23.02 17.71
C HIS A 582 34.41 -22.46 19.00
N GLN A 583 33.48 -21.54 18.91
CA GLN A 583 32.76 -20.94 20.04
C GLN A 583 31.29 -21.31 20.01
#